data_5e914643e440bdc05711acdd74d2db28
#
_entry.id   5e914643e440bdc05711acdd74d2db28
#
_cell.length_a   1.000
_cell.length_b   1.000
_cell.length_c   1.000
_cell.angle_alpha   90.00
_cell.angle_beta   90.00
_cell.angle_gamma   90.00
#
_symmetry.space_group_name_H-M   'P 1'
#
loop_
_entity.id
_entity.type
_entity.pdbx_description
1 polymer ?
#
loop_
_entity_poly.entity_id
_entity_poly.type
_entity_poly.pdbx_seq_one_letter_code
_entity_poly.pdbx_strand_id
1 'polypeptide(L)'
;MFRAGLYARVSTNDQQTLAMQNRAMREYAVRRGWTIALQVREVNSGAAKREAREKVLEAARRRDIDLVLVWRLDRWGRSVTDLLATFQELEHLGVGFVSLTEALDLTTPAGRAMAGLLAIFAEFEREILRERTRAGLAHARENGKRLGRPATAALHTPEIRKLHRAGVSKSEIARRIQIGRTSVRRILGTKS
;
A
#
# COMPACT_ATOMS: atom_id res chain seq x y z
N MET A 1 18.99 -28.07 5.97
CA MET A 1 17.56 -28.16 6.36
C MET A 1 17.02 -26.75 6.36
N PHE A 2 15.94 -26.43 5.63
CA PHE A 2 15.43 -25.07 5.54
C PHE A 2 14.73 -24.66 6.84
N ARG A 3 15.01 -23.44 7.30
CA ARG A 3 14.36 -22.78 8.45
C ARG A 3 13.20 -21.93 7.93
N ALA A 4 11.97 -22.31 8.29
CA ALA A 4 10.75 -21.65 7.82
C ALA A 4 10.26 -20.59 8.80
N GLY A 5 9.93 -19.41 8.28
CA GLY A 5 9.16 -18.38 8.97
C GLY A 5 7.70 -18.45 8.55
N LEU A 6 6.80 -18.83 9.44
CA LEU A 6 5.37 -18.94 9.19
C LEU A 6 4.66 -17.63 9.50
N TYR A 7 3.82 -17.18 8.57
CA TYR A 7 2.98 -16.01 8.79
C TYR A 7 1.51 -16.30 8.48
N ALA A 8 0.66 -16.05 9.47
CA ALA A 8 -0.79 -16.17 9.36
C ALA A 8 -1.48 -14.85 9.73
N ARG A 9 -2.47 -14.44 8.94
CA ARG A 9 -3.27 -13.24 9.19
C ARG A 9 -4.75 -13.51 9.01
N VAL A 10 -5.55 -12.99 9.95
CA VAL A 10 -7.01 -13.02 9.88
C VAL A 10 -7.59 -11.66 10.28
N SER A 11 -8.83 -11.40 9.86
CA SER A 11 -9.62 -10.31 10.39
C SER A 11 -10.09 -10.65 11.81
N THR A 12 -10.47 -9.63 12.59
CA THR A 12 -10.93 -9.77 13.99
C THR A 12 -12.07 -10.78 14.18
N ASN A 13 -12.87 -11.03 13.15
CA ASN A 13 -14.06 -11.90 13.22
C ASN A 13 -13.77 -13.37 12.83
N ASP A 14 -12.54 -13.74 12.46
CA ASP A 14 -12.25 -15.05 11.84
C ASP A 14 -11.10 -15.80 12.56
N GLN A 15 -11.15 -15.83 13.89
CA GLN A 15 -10.08 -16.46 14.69
C GLN A 15 -10.00 -17.99 14.50
N GLN A 16 -11.13 -18.65 14.17
CA GLN A 16 -11.14 -20.10 13.93
C GLN A 16 -10.28 -20.45 12.69
N THR A 17 -10.33 -19.61 11.67
CA THR A 17 -9.51 -19.78 10.46
C THR A 17 -8.01 -19.65 10.75
N LEU A 18 -7.61 -18.88 11.76
CA LEU A 18 -6.21 -18.73 12.14
C LEU A 18 -5.59 -20.05 12.63
N ALA A 19 -6.32 -20.81 13.45
CA ALA A 19 -5.86 -22.11 13.93
C ALA A 19 -5.69 -23.11 12.78
N MET A 20 -6.65 -23.13 11.85
CA MET A 20 -6.61 -23.97 10.65
C MET A 20 -5.41 -23.61 9.75
N GLN A 21 -5.20 -22.33 9.46
CA GLN A 21 -4.06 -21.84 8.65
C GLN A 21 -2.73 -22.30 9.26
N ASN A 22 -2.56 -22.07 10.57
CA ASN A 22 -1.35 -22.45 11.27
C ASN A 22 -1.10 -23.95 11.22
N ARG A 23 -2.14 -24.75 11.43
CA ARG A 23 -2.05 -26.22 11.37
C ARG A 23 -1.59 -26.67 9.98
N ALA A 24 -2.24 -26.21 8.93
CA ALA A 24 -1.91 -26.59 7.56
C ALA A 24 -0.49 -26.17 7.17
N MET A 25 -0.03 -24.97 7.55
CA MET A 25 1.35 -24.53 7.30
C MET A 25 2.37 -25.39 8.06
N ARG A 26 2.09 -25.78 9.30
CA ARG A 26 2.96 -26.68 10.08
C ARG A 26 3.04 -28.05 9.44
N GLU A 27 1.91 -28.64 9.08
CA GLU A 27 1.86 -29.95 8.42
C GLU A 27 2.62 -29.94 7.09
N TYR A 28 2.51 -28.83 6.34
CA TYR A 28 3.26 -28.65 5.11
C TYR A 28 4.78 -28.56 5.37
N ALA A 29 5.21 -27.76 6.34
CA ALA A 29 6.61 -27.62 6.71
C ALA A 29 7.21 -28.98 7.14
N VAL A 30 6.49 -29.75 7.95
CA VAL A 30 6.90 -31.09 8.37
C VAL A 30 7.06 -32.03 7.18
N ARG A 31 6.07 -32.06 6.25
CA ARG A 31 6.16 -32.91 5.05
C ARG A 31 7.33 -32.54 4.15
N ARG A 32 7.74 -31.26 4.14
CA ARG A 32 8.90 -30.78 3.37
C ARG A 32 10.22 -30.93 4.11
N GLY A 33 10.20 -31.45 5.34
CA GLY A 33 11.40 -31.60 6.16
C GLY A 33 11.99 -30.24 6.63
N TRP A 34 11.16 -29.19 6.79
CA TRP A 34 11.58 -27.87 7.20
C TRP A 34 11.47 -27.69 8.71
N THR A 35 12.42 -26.97 9.30
CA THR A 35 12.35 -26.54 10.71
C THR A 35 11.61 -25.22 10.83
N ILE A 36 10.63 -25.12 11.72
CA ILE A 36 9.93 -23.86 11.98
C ILE A 36 10.76 -23.02 12.95
N ALA A 37 11.44 -21.99 12.42
CA ALA A 37 12.28 -21.08 13.20
C ALA A 37 11.49 -19.90 13.77
N LEU A 38 10.46 -19.43 13.05
CA LEU A 38 9.62 -18.32 13.45
C LEU A 38 8.16 -18.61 13.11
N GLN A 39 7.26 -18.26 14.01
CA GLN A 39 5.82 -18.28 13.72
C GLN A 39 5.17 -17.00 14.20
N VAL A 40 4.60 -16.26 13.26
CA VAL A 40 3.96 -14.97 13.52
C VAL A 40 2.47 -15.04 13.18
N ARG A 41 1.65 -14.46 14.06
CA ARG A 41 0.20 -14.38 13.91
C ARG A 41 -0.23 -12.93 13.96
N GLU A 42 -1.10 -12.54 13.06
CA GLU A 42 -1.67 -11.20 13.03
C GLU A 42 -3.19 -11.27 13.02
N VAL A 43 -3.81 -10.62 14.00
CA VAL A 43 -5.27 -10.44 14.07
C VAL A 43 -5.51 -8.95 13.92
N ASN A 44 -5.88 -8.49 12.70
CA ASN A 44 -6.03 -7.07 12.47
C ASN A 44 -6.97 -6.73 11.31
N SER A 45 -7.76 -5.67 11.47
CA SER A 45 -8.52 -5.07 10.38
C SER A 45 -7.61 -4.12 9.59
N GLY A 46 -7.33 -4.47 8.38
CA GLY A 46 -6.73 -3.80 7.20
C GLY A 46 -5.87 -2.52 7.30
N ALA A 47 -6.04 -1.65 8.27
CA ALA A 47 -5.40 -0.32 8.31
C ALA A 47 -4.21 -0.19 9.28
N ALA A 48 -4.04 -1.11 10.23
CA ALA A 48 -2.97 -1.04 11.20
C ALA A 48 -1.59 -1.36 10.60
N LYS A 49 -0.54 -0.84 11.23
CA LYS A 49 0.85 -1.17 10.89
C LYS A 49 1.04 -2.68 10.96
N ARG A 50 1.60 -3.29 9.91
CA ARG A 50 1.89 -4.72 9.83
C ARG A 50 3.19 -5.06 10.57
N GLU A 51 3.24 -4.78 11.86
CA GLU A 51 4.41 -5.08 12.71
C GLU A 51 4.74 -6.58 12.70
N ALA A 52 3.71 -7.41 12.60
CA ALA A 52 3.87 -8.86 12.54
C ALA A 52 4.57 -9.32 11.25
N ARG A 53 4.18 -8.74 10.09
CA ARG A 53 4.87 -8.99 8.81
C ARG A 53 6.31 -8.50 8.84
N GLU A 54 6.55 -7.32 9.39
CA GLU A 54 7.88 -6.74 9.48
C GLU A 54 8.83 -7.62 10.32
N LYS A 55 8.36 -8.25 11.39
CA LYS A 55 9.15 -9.22 12.16
C LYS A 55 9.64 -10.39 11.30
N VAL A 56 8.81 -10.86 10.36
CA VAL A 56 9.22 -11.93 9.43
C VAL A 56 10.27 -11.44 8.44
N LEU A 57 10.11 -10.22 7.91
CA LEU A 57 11.08 -9.60 7.00
C LEU A 57 12.41 -9.30 7.72
N GLU A 58 12.37 -8.84 8.97
CA GLU A 58 13.57 -8.66 9.78
C GLU A 58 14.31 -9.98 10.03
N ALA A 59 13.58 -11.08 10.30
CA ALA A 59 14.18 -12.39 10.43
C ALA A 59 14.82 -12.87 9.12
N ALA A 60 14.21 -12.56 7.97
CA ALA A 60 14.79 -12.82 6.66
C ALA A 60 16.08 -12.01 6.43
N ARG A 61 16.09 -10.71 6.75
CA ARG A 61 17.27 -9.83 6.65
C ARG A 61 18.42 -10.28 7.56
N ARG A 62 18.11 -10.81 8.74
CA ARG A 62 19.10 -11.38 9.68
C ARG A 62 19.54 -12.78 9.29
N ARG A 63 18.94 -13.38 8.27
CA ARG A 63 19.18 -14.78 7.87
C ARG A 63 18.81 -15.78 8.97
N ASP A 64 17.84 -15.46 9.81
CA ASP A 64 17.29 -16.37 10.82
C ASP A 64 16.35 -17.40 10.20
N ILE A 65 15.81 -17.10 9.02
CA ILE A 65 14.93 -17.96 8.21
C ILE A 65 15.45 -18.06 6.77
N ASP A 66 15.20 -19.19 6.14
CA ASP A 66 15.60 -19.49 4.75
C ASP A 66 14.41 -19.39 3.78
N LEU A 67 13.19 -19.39 4.31
CA LEU A 67 11.97 -19.19 3.53
C LEU A 67 10.83 -18.62 4.40
N VAL A 68 9.92 -17.91 3.74
CA VAL A 68 8.64 -17.45 4.29
C VAL A 68 7.53 -18.35 3.78
N LEU A 69 6.70 -18.87 4.70
CA LEU A 69 5.55 -19.71 4.39
C LEU A 69 4.26 -19.00 4.81
N VAL A 70 3.33 -18.83 3.86
CA VAL A 70 2.04 -18.19 4.09
C VAL A 70 0.89 -19.09 3.66
N TRP A 71 -0.29 -18.89 4.23
CA TRP A 71 -1.49 -19.61 3.82
C TRP A 71 -1.97 -19.17 2.43
N ARG A 72 -2.07 -17.82 2.19
CA ARG A 72 -2.55 -17.20 0.95
C ARG A 72 -1.81 -15.88 0.69
N LEU A 73 -1.65 -15.54 -0.58
CA LEU A 73 -1.01 -14.29 -1.01
C LEU A 73 -1.72 -13.04 -0.51
N ASP A 74 -3.07 -13.04 -0.48
CA ASP A 74 -3.87 -11.90 0.01
C ASP A 74 -3.75 -11.69 1.53
N ARG A 75 -3.25 -12.67 2.26
CA ARG A 75 -2.92 -12.52 3.68
C ARG A 75 -1.58 -11.84 3.88
N TRP A 76 -0.66 -12.00 2.94
CA TRP A 76 0.64 -11.35 2.97
C TRP A 76 0.63 -9.96 2.35
N GLY A 77 0.24 -9.82 1.08
CA GLY A 77 0.22 -8.57 0.31
C GLY A 77 -1.10 -7.80 0.40
N ARG A 78 -1.06 -6.48 0.18
CA ARG A 78 -2.24 -5.61 0.01
C ARG A 78 -2.56 -5.35 -1.46
N SER A 79 -1.59 -5.53 -2.32
CA SER A 79 -1.68 -5.36 -3.76
C SER A 79 -0.66 -6.25 -4.44
N VAL A 80 -0.80 -6.47 -5.73
CA VAL A 80 0.19 -7.19 -6.52
C VAL A 80 1.55 -6.49 -6.45
N THR A 81 1.57 -5.17 -6.50
CA THR A 81 2.81 -4.38 -6.37
C THR A 81 3.52 -4.63 -5.02
N ASP A 82 2.78 -4.69 -3.90
CA ASP A 82 3.34 -4.96 -2.57
C ASP A 82 3.89 -6.40 -2.47
N LEU A 83 3.22 -7.37 -3.11
CA LEU A 83 3.70 -8.75 -3.22
C LEU A 83 5.01 -8.83 -4.01
N LEU A 84 5.05 -8.21 -5.18
CA LEU A 84 6.23 -8.21 -6.05
C LEU A 84 7.44 -7.55 -5.39
N ALA A 85 7.24 -6.41 -4.71
CA ALA A 85 8.31 -5.77 -3.94
C ALA A 85 8.87 -6.70 -2.86
N THR A 86 7.99 -7.45 -2.18
CA THR A 86 8.43 -8.46 -1.22
C THR A 86 9.20 -9.60 -1.88
N PHE A 87 8.73 -10.10 -3.00
CA PHE A 87 9.40 -11.20 -3.72
C PHE A 87 10.80 -10.79 -4.15
N GLN A 88 10.97 -9.58 -4.68
CA GLN A 88 12.27 -9.02 -5.06
C GLN A 88 13.20 -8.87 -3.85
N GLU A 89 12.68 -8.37 -2.72
CA GLU A 89 13.46 -8.25 -1.48
C GLU A 89 13.93 -9.62 -0.98
N LEU A 90 13.02 -10.61 -0.89
CA LEU A 90 13.35 -11.95 -0.44
C LEU A 90 14.33 -12.66 -1.39
N GLU A 91 14.15 -12.50 -2.70
CA GLU A 91 15.08 -13.03 -3.72
C GLU A 91 16.49 -12.45 -3.55
N HIS A 92 16.59 -11.13 -3.34
CA HIS A 92 17.87 -10.45 -3.07
C HIS A 92 18.54 -10.98 -1.78
N LEU A 93 17.77 -11.33 -0.77
CA LEU A 93 18.25 -11.91 0.47
C LEU A 93 18.56 -13.42 0.36
N GLY A 94 18.20 -14.06 -0.76
CA GLY A 94 18.31 -15.51 -0.93
C GLY A 94 17.29 -16.30 -0.10
N VAL A 95 16.18 -15.66 0.31
CA VAL A 95 15.10 -16.25 1.12
C VAL A 95 13.95 -16.65 0.22
N GLY A 96 13.50 -17.91 0.30
CA GLY A 96 12.37 -18.41 -0.46
C GLY A 96 11.02 -17.85 0.04
N PHE A 97 9.99 -17.95 -0.81
CA PHE A 97 8.62 -17.64 -0.43
C PHE A 97 7.67 -18.71 -0.95
N VAL A 98 6.78 -19.19 -0.10
CA VAL A 98 5.82 -20.23 -0.44
C VAL A 98 4.42 -19.83 0.02
N SER A 99 3.45 -19.92 -0.89
CA SER A 99 2.03 -19.78 -0.59
C SER A 99 1.32 -21.10 -0.84
N LEU A 100 0.57 -21.59 0.16
CA LEU A 100 -0.05 -22.92 0.09
C LEU A 100 -1.23 -22.97 -0.86
N THR A 101 -2.11 -21.98 -0.81
CA THR A 101 -3.40 -22.05 -1.52
C THR A 101 -3.21 -21.82 -3.03
N GLU A 102 -2.32 -20.91 -3.41
CA GLU A 102 -2.02 -20.64 -4.82
C GLU A 102 -0.95 -21.59 -5.39
N ALA A 103 -0.45 -22.54 -4.59
CA ALA A 103 0.65 -23.44 -4.97
C ALA A 103 1.88 -22.70 -5.53
N LEU A 104 2.11 -21.46 -5.06
CA LEU A 104 3.26 -20.66 -5.47
C LEU A 104 4.46 -20.99 -4.59
N ASP A 105 5.54 -21.49 -5.19
CA ASP A 105 6.78 -21.86 -4.51
C ASP A 105 7.98 -21.21 -5.22
N LEU A 106 8.45 -20.05 -4.71
CA LEU A 106 9.58 -19.33 -5.30
C LEU A 106 10.93 -20.00 -5.04
N THR A 107 10.97 -21.09 -4.30
CA THR A 107 12.18 -21.91 -4.18
C THR A 107 12.42 -22.74 -5.47
N THR A 108 11.39 -22.87 -6.30
CA THR A 108 11.44 -23.61 -7.57
C THR A 108 11.62 -22.67 -8.77
N PRO A 109 12.25 -23.14 -9.87
CA PRO A 109 12.35 -22.35 -11.11
C PRO A 109 10.96 -21.97 -11.68
N ALA A 110 10.00 -22.89 -11.64
CA ALA A 110 8.63 -22.65 -12.13
C ALA A 110 7.92 -21.55 -11.31
N GLY A 111 8.04 -21.58 -9.98
CA GLY A 111 7.47 -20.54 -9.12
C GLY A 111 8.09 -19.17 -9.36
N ARG A 112 9.41 -19.07 -9.56
CA ARG A 112 10.07 -17.82 -9.95
C ARG A 112 9.61 -17.31 -11.31
N ALA A 113 9.46 -18.17 -12.30
CA ALA A 113 8.91 -17.79 -13.61
C ALA A 113 7.48 -17.25 -13.48
N MET A 114 6.64 -17.87 -12.64
CA MET A 114 5.28 -17.40 -12.35
C MET A 114 5.27 -16.01 -11.69
N ALA A 115 6.15 -15.76 -10.73
CA ALA A 115 6.31 -14.45 -10.12
C ALA A 115 6.74 -13.38 -11.15
N GLY A 116 7.62 -13.73 -12.08
CA GLY A 116 8.01 -12.87 -13.20
C GLY A 116 6.82 -12.50 -14.09
N LEU A 117 5.97 -13.47 -14.44
CA LEU A 117 4.74 -13.21 -15.20
C LEU A 117 3.78 -12.28 -14.45
N LEU A 118 3.58 -12.50 -13.15
CA LEU A 118 2.77 -11.61 -12.31
C LEU A 118 3.31 -10.18 -12.30
N ALA A 119 4.62 -9.99 -12.32
CA ALA A 119 5.25 -8.68 -12.39
C ALA A 119 4.92 -7.96 -13.71
N ILE A 120 5.01 -8.67 -14.83
CA ILE A 120 4.68 -8.12 -16.17
C ILE A 120 3.20 -7.71 -16.21
N PHE A 121 2.29 -8.56 -15.72
CA PHE A 121 0.86 -8.23 -15.67
C PHE A 121 0.57 -7.02 -14.78
N ALA A 122 1.21 -6.90 -13.64
CA ALA A 122 1.03 -5.75 -12.75
C ALA A 122 1.53 -4.44 -13.37
N GLU A 123 2.60 -4.48 -14.15
CA GLU A 123 3.10 -3.31 -14.89
C GLU A 123 2.13 -2.91 -16.00
N PHE A 124 1.67 -3.86 -16.79
CA PHE A 124 0.67 -3.66 -17.83
C PHE A 124 -0.64 -3.05 -17.29
N GLU A 125 -1.16 -3.59 -16.19
CA GLU A 125 -2.35 -3.05 -15.53
C GLU A 125 -2.16 -1.60 -15.05
N ARG A 126 -0.97 -1.29 -14.53
CA ARG A 126 -0.60 0.08 -14.12
C ARG A 126 -0.53 1.04 -15.31
N GLU A 127 -0.02 0.60 -16.44
CA GLU A 127 0.05 1.41 -17.65
C GLU A 127 -1.34 1.72 -18.20
N ILE A 128 -2.22 0.72 -18.29
CA ILE A 128 -3.62 0.93 -18.70
C ILE A 128 -4.33 1.92 -17.77
N LEU A 129 -4.13 1.81 -16.47
CA LEU A 129 -4.72 2.76 -15.50
C LEU A 129 -4.18 4.18 -15.70
N ARG A 130 -2.90 4.34 -15.99
CA ARG A 130 -2.27 5.64 -16.29
C ARG A 130 -2.85 6.24 -17.57
N GLU A 131 -3.00 5.44 -18.62
CA GLU A 131 -3.58 5.88 -19.90
C GLU A 131 -5.04 6.33 -19.72
N ARG A 132 -5.86 5.53 -19.05
CA ARG A 132 -7.26 5.89 -18.73
C ARG A 132 -7.34 7.18 -17.91
N THR A 133 -6.46 7.35 -16.93
CA THR A 133 -6.40 8.57 -16.12
C THR A 133 -6.01 9.78 -16.97
N ARG A 134 -5.00 9.66 -17.84
CA ARG A 134 -4.57 10.73 -18.75
C ARG A 134 -5.70 11.11 -19.73
N ALA A 135 -6.35 10.11 -20.33
CA ALA A 135 -7.48 10.34 -21.22
C ALA A 135 -8.64 11.02 -20.50
N GLY A 136 -9.00 10.57 -19.29
CA GLY A 136 -10.03 11.21 -18.48
C GLY A 136 -9.71 12.65 -18.08
N LEU A 137 -8.44 12.95 -17.75
CA LEU A 137 -7.99 14.31 -17.46
C LEU A 137 -8.00 15.21 -18.72
N ALA A 138 -7.62 14.68 -19.89
CA ALA A 138 -7.68 15.39 -21.16
C ALA A 138 -9.13 15.75 -21.49
N HIS A 139 -10.02 14.77 -21.45
CA HIS A 139 -11.46 14.99 -21.69
C HIS A 139 -12.08 15.99 -20.69
N ALA A 140 -11.70 15.93 -19.42
CA ALA A 140 -12.18 16.90 -18.43
C ALA A 140 -11.70 18.33 -18.73
N ARG A 141 -10.45 18.51 -19.25
CA ARG A 141 -9.92 19.81 -19.66
C ARG A 141 -10.65 20.35 -20.90
N GLU A 142 -10.89 19.51 -21.89
CA GLU A 142 -11.65 19.87 -23.11
C GLU A 142 -13.07 20.32 -22.74
N ASN A 143 -13.69 19.70 -21.74
CA ASN A 143 -15.00 20.12 -21.23
C ASN A 143 -14.92 21.27 -20.21
N GLY A 144 -13.82 22.02 -20.16
CA GLY A 144 -13.66 23.21 -19.33
C GLY A 144 -13.61 22.93 -17.82
N LYS A 145 -13.51 21.68 -17.37
CA LYS A 145 -13.42 21.36 -15.95
C LYS A 145 -12.06 21.75 -15.40
N ARG A 146 -12.06 22.55 -14.35
CA ARG A 146 -10.85 22.91 -13.64
C ARG A 146 -10.35 21.71 -12.84
N LEU A 147 -9.15 21.23 -13.15
CA LEU A 147 -8.49 20.14 -12.45
C LEU A 147 -7.68 20.69 -11.27
N GLY A 148 -7.53 19.87 -10.23
CA GLY A 148 -6.76 20.18 -9.05
C GLY A 148 -7.61 20.59 -7.85
N ARG A 149 -6.94 21.13 -6.80
CA ARG A 149 -7.63 21.50 -5.57
C ARG A 149 -8.66 22.60 -5.84
N PRO A 150 -9.91 22.47 -5.35
CA PRO A 150 -10.94 23.49 -5.49
C PRO A 150 -10.43 24.85 -4.98
N ALA A 151 -10.75 25.92 -5.73
CA ALA A 151 -10.35 27.28 -5.35
C ALA A 151 -11.30 27.85 -4.28
N THR A 152 -11.44 27.16 -3.13
CA THR A 152 -12.36 27.54 -2.05
C THR A 152 -12.17 28.99 -1.60
N ALA A 153 -10.94 29.48 -1.60
CA ALA A 153 -10.65 30.88 -1.26
C ALA A 153 -11.26 31.90 -2.26
N ALA A 154 -11.50 31.50 -3.50
CA ALA A 154 -12.12 32.37 -4.50
C ALA A 154 -13.60 32.67 -4.20
N LEU A 155 -14.29 31.79 -3.50
CA LEU A 155 -15.67 32.01 -3.03
C LEU A 155 -15.79 33.20 -2.09
N HIS A 156 -14.72 33.51 -1.35
CA HIS A 156 -14.67 34.62 -0.39
C HIS A 156 -14.11 35.92 -0.99
N THR A 157 -13.90 35.99 -2.32
CA THR A 157 -13.32 37.17 -2.97
C THR A 157 -14.07 38.48 -2.66
N PRO A 158 -15.42 38.54 -2.74
CA PRO A 158 -16.15 39.76 -2.43
C PRO A 158 -15.96 40.23 -0.99
N GLU A 159 -16.00 39.31 -0.03
CA GLU A 159 -15.84 39.54 1.38
C GLU A 159 -14.41 40.00 1.74
N ILE A 160 -13.39 39.34 1.15
CA ILE A 160 -11.99 39.72 1.32
C ILE A 160 -11.75 41.14 0.84
N ARG A 161 -12.28 41.51 -0.34
CA ARG A 161 -12.14 42.85 -0.88
C ARG A 161 -12.87 43.90 -0.04
N LYS A 162 -14.08 43.57 0.50
CA LYS A 162 -14.84 44.44 1.42
C LYS A 162 -14.07 44.71 2.70
N LEU A 163 -13.59 43.67 3.37
CA LEU A 163 -12.82 43.80 4.61
C LEU A 163 -11.51 44.58 4.39
N HIS A 164 -10.83 44.38 3.28
CA HIS A 164 -9.61 45.10 2.96
C HIS A 164 -9.85 46.59 2.71
N ARG A 165 -10.93 46.97 2.04
CA ARG A 165 -11.33 48.37 1.86
C ARG A 165 -11.72 49.04 3.17
N ALA A 166 -12.23 48.27 4.14
CA ALA A 166 -12.53 48.70 5.48
C ALA A 166 -11.26 48.85 6.39
N GLY A 167 -10.06 48.70 5.82
CA GLY A 167 -8.80 48.84 6.55
C GLY A 167 -8.35 47.61 7.36
N VAL A 168 -9.05 46.47 7.27
CA VAL A 168 -8.70 45.26 7.99
C VAL A 168 -7.41 44.67 7.42
N SER A 169 -6.47 44.31 8.28
CA SER A 169 -5.19 43.72 7.86
C SER A 169 -5.35 42.35 7.18
N LYS A 170 -4.45 42.05 6.24
CA LYS A 170 -4.48 40.74 5.51
C LYS A 170 -4.41 39.50 6.43
N SER A 171 -3.74 39.64 7.56
CA SER A 171 -3.64 38.59 8.58
C SER A 171 -4.97 38.38 9.32
N GLU A 172 -5.62 39.50 9.66
CA GLU A 172 -6.92 39.49 10.33
C GLU A 172 -8.03 38.96 9.40
N ILE A 173 -8.01 39.37 8.13
CA ILE A 173 -8.94 38.82 7.09
C ILE A 173 -8.77 37.29 6.97
N ALA A 174 -7.52 36.82 6.92
CA ALA A 174 -7.23 35.39 6.83
C ALA A 174 -7.80 34.62 8.04
N ARG A 175 -7.70 35.18 9.24
CA ARG A 175 -8.21 34.59 10.47
C ARG A 175 -9.75 34.57 10.51
N ARG A 176 -10.40 35.69 10.15
CA ARG A 176 -11.88 35.80 10.15
C ARG A 176 -12.56 34.86 9.19
N ILE A 177 -11.98 34.71 7.99
CA ILE A 177 -12.54 33.90 6.91
C ILE A 177 -12.00 32.43 6.95
N GLN A 178 -11.11 32.13 7.89
CA GLN A 178 -10.48 30.80 8.06
C GLN A 178 -9.77 30.28 6.81
N ILE A 179 -9.07 31.16 6.09
CA ILE A 179 -8.27 30.81 4.90
C ILE A 179 -6.80 31.19 5.09
N GLY A 180 -5.92 30.56 4.29
CA GLY A 180 -4.50 30.89 4.35
C GLY A 180 -4.20 32.35 3.94
N ARG A 181 -3.31 33.04 4.67
CA ARG A 181 -2.85 34.40 4.38
C ARG A 181 -2.32 34.59 2.95
N THR A 182 -1.68 33.54 2.42
CA THR A 182 -1.23 33.48 1.00
C THR A 182 -2.39 33.57 0.01
N SER A 183 -3.53 32.97 0.32
CA SER A 183 -4.75 33.05 -0.48
C SER A 183 -5.33 34.47 -0.49
N VAL A 184 -5.35 35.12 0.66
CA VAL A 184 -5.78 36.53 0.77
C VAL A 184 -4.87 37.44 -0.05
N ARG A 185 -3.54 37.27 0.05
CA ARG A 185 -2.56 38.04 -0.75
C ARG A 185 -2.80 37.84 -2.26
N ARG A 186 -3.00 36.61 -2.71
CA ARG A 186 -3.24 36.30 -4.12
C ARG A 186 -4.51 36.96 -4.64
N ILE A 187 -5.61 36.89 -3.88
CA ILE A 187 -6.89 37.48 -4.28
C ILE A 187 -6.81 39.00 -4.36
N LEU A 188 -6.09 39.68 -3.42
CA LEU A 188 -5.90 41.10 -3.43
C LEU A 188 -4.85 41.61 -4.44
N GLY A 189 -3.92 40.75 -4.85
CA GLY A 189 -2.91 41.02 -5.88
C GLY A 189 -3.36 40.83 -7.31
N THR A 190 -4.48 40.13 -7.55
CA THR A 190 -5.05 39.93 -8.88
C THR A 190 -5.86 41.20 -9.21
N LYS A 191 -5.27 42.11 -10.04
CA LYS A 191 -6.01 43.23 -10.64
C LYS A 191 -7.18 42.67 -11.47
N SER A 192 -8.36 43.24 -11.28
CA SER A 192 -9.55 42.98 -12.11
C SER A 192 -9.29 43.39 -13.55
#